data_f671fbf9c517f3efccd6e7a05434c49c
#
_entry.id   f671fbf9c517f3efccd6e7a05434c49c
#
_cell.length_a   1.000
_cell.length_b   1.000
_cell.length_c   1.000
_cell.angle_alpha   90.00
_cell.angle_beta   90.00
_cell.angle_gamma   90.00
#
_symmetry.space_group_name_H-M   'P 1'
#
loop_
_entity.id
_entity.type
_entity.pdbx_description
1 polymer ?
#
loop_
_entity_poly.entity_id
_entity_poly.type
_entity_poly.pdbx_seq_one_letter_code
_entity_poly.pdbx_strand_id
1 'polypeptide(L)'
;MSSDLDLIYGTKPKAPPPPPVQEVPVETPVRQPAPKKASRQDSKQTSTLASNHEDVIENIRKTVKSLGNKVSYTRLTTEEKGRIADIVYTYKRQGVKTSENEINRIAINYLIEDFHAHGEDSVLAKVIEALNA
;
A
#
# COMPACT_ATOMS: atom_id res chain seq x y z
N MET A 1 30.02 37.37 36.84
CA MET A 1 30.58 36.42 36.26
C MET A 1 29.75 35.66 35.34
N SER A 2 28.88 36.32 34.72
CA SER A 2 28.09 35.68 33.76
C SER A 2 28.88 35.32 32.54
N SER A 3 30.10 35.83 32.43
CA SER A 3 30.86 35.54 31.24
C SER A 3 31.20 34.08 31.10
N ASP A 4 31.30 33.38 32.21
CA ASP A 4 31.63 31.97 32.11
C ASP A 4 30.49 31.20 31.53
N LEU A 5 29.28 31.58 31.86
CA LEU A 5 28.14 30.91 31.31
C LEU A 5 28.04 31.19 29.82
N ASP A 6 28.38 32.39 29.44
CA ASP A 6 28.34 32.72 28.06
C ASP A 6 29.38 31.90 27.29
N LEU A 7 30.51 31.67 27.88
CA LEU A 7 31.48 30.88 27.22
C LEU A 7 31.02 29.46 27.05
N ILE A 8 30.35 28.94 28.03
CA ILE A 8 29.87 27.60 27.93
C ILE A 8 28.86 27.48 26.82
N TYR A 9 27.97 28.44 26.71
CA TYR A 9 27.00 28.37 25.64
C TYR A 9 27.63 28.72 24.30
N GLY A 10 28.61 29.60 24.33
CA GLY A 10 29.24 29.97 23.07
C GLY A 10 30.06 28.88 22.50
N THR A 11 30.53 27.98 23.35
CA THR A 11 31.37 26.93 22.83
C THR A 11 30.52 25.72 22.46
N LYS A 12 29.27 25.90 22.38
CA LYS A 12 28.49 24.82 21.99
C LYS A 12 29.03 24.31 20.68
N PRO A 13 29.47 23.10 20.66
CA PRO A 13 30.07 22.60 19.45
C PRO A 13 29.06 22.57 18.36
N LYS A 14 29.43 23.13 17.26
CA LYS A 14 28.60 22.96 16.16
C LYS A 14 28.42 21.54 15.96
N ALA A 15 27.27 21.15 15.79
CA ALA A 15 26.99 19.78 15.46
C ALA A 15 27.89 19.42 14.31
N PRO A 16 28.54 18.32 14.38
CA PRO A 16 29.41 17.94 13.30
C PRO A 16 28.59 17.89 12.05
N PRO A 17 29.15 18.33 10.98
CA PRO A 17 28.38 18.29 9.75
C PRO A 17 28.00 16.85 9.53
N PRO A 18 26.86 16.59 9.06
CA PRO A 18 26.48 15.25 8.78
C PRO A 18 27.52 14.67 7.87
N PRO A 19 27.92 13.47 8.09
CA PRO A 19 28.91 12.87 7.26
C PRO A 19 28.45 13.03 5.83
N PRO A 20 29.35 13.33 4.99
CA PRO A 20 28.99 13.49 3.63
C PRO A 20 28.26 12.25 3.26
N VAL A 21 27.12 12.48 2.82
CA VAL A 21 26.36 11.38 2.39
C VAL A 21 27.21 10.76 1.37
N GLN A 22 27.75 9.66 1.73
CA GLN A 22 28.40 8.94 0.80
C GLN A 22 27.47 8.77 -0.29
N GLU A 23 27.74 9.41 -1.34
CA GLU A 23 27.08 9.03 -2.45
C GLU A 23 27.31 7.66 -2.59
N VAL A 24 26.50 6.92 -2.03
CA VAL A 24 26.41 5.57 -2.39
C VAL A 24 26.37 5.67 -3.84
N PRO A 25 27.33 5.17 -4.51
CA PRO A 25 27.27 5.15 -5.91
C PRO A 25 25.97 4.54 -6.17
N VAL A 26 25.20 5.33 -6.68
CA VAL A 26 23.94 4.82 -7.01
C VAL A 26 24.29 3.87 -8.05
N GLU A 27 24.52 2.74 -7.63
CA GLU A 27 24.52 1.70 -8.45
C GLU A 27 23.31 1.87 -9.14
N THR A 28 23.36 2.50 -10.19
CA THR A 28 22.23 2.46 -11.04
C THR A 28 21.74 1.10 -10.91
N PRO A 29 20.59 0.96 -10.47
CA PRO A 29 20.01 -0.31 -10.41
C PRO A 29 20.15 -0.83 -11.79
N VAL A 30 20.85 -1.84 -11.85
CA VAL A 30 20.98 -2.49 -13.06
C VAL A 30 19.62 -2.63 -13.55
N ARG A 31 19.31 -1.89 -14.52
CA ARG A 31 18.07 -1.98 -15.07
C ARG A 31 17.97 -3.34 -15.51
N GLN A 32 17.38 -4.13 -14.75
CA GLN A 32 17.13 -5.41 -15.16
C GLN A 32 16.34 -5.26 -16.36
N PRO A 33 16.77 -5.82 -17.43
CA PRO A 33 15.97 -5.80 -18.60
C PRO A 33 14.67 -6.39 -18.21
N ALA A 34 13.67 -5.71 -18.56
CA ALA A 34 12.37 -6.19 -18.28
C ALA A 34 12.33 -7.63 -18.70
N PRO A 35 11.78 -8.46 -17.89
CA PRO A 35 11.73 -9.84 -18.23
C PRO A 35 11.08 -9.97 -19.55
N LYS A 36 11.72 -10.66 -20.38
CA LYS A 36 11.20 -10.85 -21.65
C LYS A 36 9.94 -11.48 -21.48
N LYS A 37 9.00 -10.96 -22.09
CA LYS A 37 7.73 -11.42 -22.01
C LYS A 37 7.60 -12.85 -22.00
N ALA A 38 6.75 -13.28 -21.21
CA ALA A 38 6.47 -14.65 -21.07
C ALA A 38 6.01 -15.21 -22.36
N SER A 39 6.19 -16.45 -22.53
CA SER A 39 5.85 -17.09 -23.76
C SER A 39 4.38 -16.92 -24.06
N ARG A 40 4.12 -16.83 -25.29
CA ARG A 40 2.78 -16.58 -25.74
C ARG A 40 1.85 -17.75 -25.68
N GLN A 41 2.31 -18.82 -25.14
CA GLN A 41 1.57 -20.03 -25.26
C GLN A 41 0.30 -20.13 -24.47
N ASP A 42 0.16 -19.38 -23.42
CA ASP A 42 -1.01 -19.49 -22.62
C ASP A 42 -1.95 -18.35 -22.81
N SER A 43 -1.88 -17.72 -23.94
CA SER A 43 -2.54 -16.47 -24.08
C SER A 43 -4.06 -16.56 -23.99
N LYS A 44 -4.66 -17.68 -24.31
CA LYS A 44 -6.09 -17.71 -24.27
C LYS A 44 -6.69 -17.81 -22.87
N GLN A 45 -6.15 -18.71 -22.06
CA GLN A 45 -6.66 -18.82 -20.71
C GLN A 45 -6.24 -17.64 -19.85
N THR A 46 -5.04 -17.14 -20.13
CA THR A 46 -4.56 -16.01 -19.38
C THR A 46 -5.33 -14.76 -19.73
N SER A 47 -5.78 -14.63 -20.96
CA SER A 47 -6.49 -13.43 -21.33
C SER A 47 -7.87 -13.35 -20.69
N THR A 48 -8.54 -14.48 -20.50
CA THR A 48 -9.83 -14.46 -19.86
C THR A 48 -9.72 -14.09 -18.39
N LEU A 49 -8.73 -14.66 -17.70
CA LEU A 49 -8.52 -14.32 -16.31
C LEU A 49 -8.04 -12.89 -16.17
N ALA A 50 -7.20 -12.43 -17.09
CA ALA A 50 -6.71 -11.08 -17.04
C ALA A 50 -7.83 -10.06 -17.29
N SER A 51 -8.72 -10.35 -18.20
CA SER A 51 -9.82 -9.43 -18.47
C SER A 51 -10.76 -9.34 -17.29
N ASN A 52 -11.08 -10.47 -16.65
CA ASN A 52 -11.92 -10.42 -15.47
C ASN A 52 -11.26 -9.63 -14.35
N HIS A 53 -9.96 -9.78 -14.23
CA HIS A 53 -9.21 -9.07 -13.20
C HIS A 53 -9.18 -7.57 -13.47
N GLU A 54 -9.04 -7.19 -14.72
CA GLU A 54 -9.05 -5.79 -15.10
C GLU A 54 -10.40 -5.15 -14.88
N ASP A 55 -11.46 -5.88 -15.18
CA ASP A 55 -12.82 -5.38 -14.95
C ASP A 55 -13.05 -5.15 -13.46
N VAL A 56 -12.61 -6.06 -12.63
CA VAL A 56 -12.72 -5.92 -11.18
C VAL A 56 -11.97 -4.68 -10.71
N ILE A 57 -10.74 -4.50 -11.20
CA ILE A 57 -9.93 -3.34 -10.83
C ILE A 57 -10.64 -2.05 -11.23
N GLU A 58 -11.17 -2.00 -12.45
CA GLU A 58 -11.82 -0.79 -12.93
C GLU A 58 -13.12 -0.49 -12.16
N ASN A 59 -13.88 -1.51 -11.81
CA ASN A 59 -15.08 -1.34 -11.01
C ASN A 59 -14.74 -0.81 -9.62
N ILE A 60 -13.71 -1.37 -8.99
CA ILE A 60 -13.27 -0.92 -7.69
C ILE A 60 -12.77 0.52 -7.79
N ARG A 61 -12.01 0.82 -8.82
CA ARG A 61 -11.48 2.17 -9.04
C ARG A 61 -12.60 3.20 -9.14
N LYS A 62 -13.62 2.90 -9.93
CA LYS A 62 -14.75 3.81 -10.09
C LYS A 62 -15.47 4.03 -8.78
N THR A 63 -15.71 2.95 -8.07
CA THR A 63 -16.43 3.03 -6.80
C THR A 63 -15.64 3.79 -5.74
N VAL A 64 -14.34 3.56 -5.65
CA VAL A 64 -13.50 4.22 -4.65
C VAL A 64 -13.36 5.71 -4.97
N LYS A 65 -13.38 6.06 -6.24
CA LYS A 65 -13.32 7.46 -6.63
C LYS A 65 -14.59 8.23 -6.35
N SER A 66 -15.71 7.53 -6.27
CA SER A 66 -16.94 8.24 -5.96
C SER A 66 -16.98 8.58 -4.46
N LEU A 67 -17.60 9.70 -4.17
CA LEU A 67 -17.65 10.19 -2.81
C LEU A 67 -18.60 9.34 -1.98
N GLY A 68 -18.08 8.79 -0.90
CA GLY A 68 -18.93 8.04 0.02
C GLY A 68 -19.70 8.99 0.90
N ASN A 69 -21.00 8.77 1.00
CA ASN A 69 -21.86 9.62 1.83
C ASN A 69 -22.45 8.88 3.01
N LYS A 70 -22.05 7.64 3.22
CA LYS A 70 -22.48 6.88 4.39
C LYS A 70 -21.29 6.57 5.25
N VAL A 71 -21.47 6.69 6.54
CA VAL A 71 -20.40 6.45 7.48
C VAL A 71 -20.61 5.08 8.11
N SER A 72 -19.56 4.32 8.19
CA SER A 72 -19.59 3.01 8.82
C SER A 72 -18.36 2.90 9.72
N TYR A 73 -18.54 2.25 10.84
CA TYR A 73 -17.45 2.11 11.79
C TYR A 73 -17.06 0.64 11.89
N THR A 74 -15.77 0.40 11.78
CA THR A 74 -15.22 -0.94 11.95
C THR A 74 -14.16 -0.88 13.02
N ARG A 75 -14.17 -1.84 13.93
CA ARG A 75 -13.14 -1.92 14.94
C ARG A 75 -12.02 -2.80 14.40
N LEU A 76 -10.84 -2.28 14.48
CA LEU A 76 -9.65 -2.99 14.02
C LEU A 76 -8.73 -3.23 15.21
N THR A 77 -7.98 -4.30 15.15
CA THR A 77 -6.95 -4.54 16.15
C THR A 77 -5.78 -3.60 15.88
N THR A 78 -4.92 -3.46 16.87
CA THR A 78 -3.71 -2.65 16.71
C THR A 78 -2.86 -3.17 15.55
N GLU A 79 -2.82 -4.48 15.41
CA GLU A 79 -2.03 -5.09 14.36
C GLU A 79 -2.61 -4.81 12.97
N GLU A 80 -3.91 -4.97 12.81
CA GLU A 80 -4.57 -4.67 11.54
C GLU A 80 -4.36 -3.22 11.16
N LYS A 81 -4.51 -2.33 12.12
CA LYS A 81 -4.32 -0.92 11.86
C LYS A 81 -2.88 -0.61 11.48
N GLY A 82 -1.93 -1.26 12.14
CA GLY A 82 -0.52 -1.11 11.79
C GLY A 82 -0.21 -1.59 10.39
N ARG A 83 -0.78 -2.71 9.99
CA ARG A 83 -0.56 -3.24 8.65
C ARG A 83 -1.12 -2.34 7.57
N ILE A 84 -2.28 -1.74 7.82
CA ILE A 84 -2.84 -0.77 6.88
C ILE A 84 -1.95 0.46 6.78
N ALA A 85 -1.45 0.93 7.91
CA ALA A 85 -0.54 2.07 7.91
C ALA A 85 0.74 1.76 7.13
N ASP A 86 1.25 0.54 7.24
CA ASP A 86 2.43 0.13 6.50
C ASP A 86 2.19 0.15 4.99
N ILE A 87 1.00 -0.26 4.57
CA ILE A 87 0.64 -0.21 3.16
C ILE A 87 0.63 1.25 2.67
N VAL A 88 -0.01 2.12 3.43
CA VAL A 88 -0.06 3.54 3.08
C VAL A 88 1.35 4.12 2.99
N TYR A 89 2.20 3.77 3.96
CA TYR A 89 3.56 4.26 3.99
C TYR A 89 4.38 3.75 2.80
N THR A 90 4.17 2.50 2.42
CA THR A 90 4.86 1.90 1.29
C THR A 90 4.58 2.67 0.00
N TYR A 91 3.31 2.99 -0.22
CA TYR A 91 2.96 3.76 -1.42
C TYR A 91 3.45 5.19 -1.34
N LYS A 92 3.42 5.77 -0.14
CA LYS A 92 3.93 7.11 0.05
C LYS A 92 5.40 7.21 -0.33
N ARG A 93 6.17 6.19 0.02
CA ARG A 93 7.59 6.16 -0.34
C ARG A 93 7.79 6.06 -1.85
N GLN A 94 6.84 5.55 -2.56
CA GLN A 94 6.88 5.46 -4.01
C GLN A 94 6.31 6.71 -4.69
N GLY A 95 5.94 7.70 -3.91
CA GLY A 95 5.37 8.92 -4.45
C GLY A 95 3.90 8.81 -4.80
N VAL A 96 3.26 7.72 -4.37
CA VAL A 96 1.84 7.52 -4.67
C VAL A 96 1.02 7.92 -3.46
N LYS A 97 0.01 8.74 -3.70
CA LYS A 97 -0.86 9.18 -2.63
C LYS A 97 -1.97 8.19 -2.41
N THR A 98 -2.13 7.76 -1.19
CA THR A 98 -3.28 6.95 -0.79
C THR A 98 -3.54 7.18 0.69
N SER A 99 -4.65 6.69 1.19
CA SER A 99 -5.04 6.87 2.58
C SER A 99 -5.61 5.59 3.15
N GLU A 100 -5.68 5.51 4.48
CA GLU A 100 -6.31 4.37 5.13
C GLU A 100 -7.72 4.17 4.66
N ASN A 101 -8.46 5.27 4.55
CA ASN A 101 -9.85 5.19 4.11
C ASN A 101 -9.95 4.62 2.70
N GLU A 102 -9.04 5.01 1.85
CA GLU A 102 -9.02 4.52 0.48
C GLU A 102 -8.68 3.03 0.45
N ILE A 103 -7.69 2.61 1.22
CA ILE A 103 -7.32 1.20 1.33
C ILE A 103 -8.51 0.37 1.84
N ASN A 104 -9.18 0.87 2.87
CA ASN A 104 -10.34 0.17 3.41
C ASN A 104 -11.47 0.06 2.38
N ARG A 105 -11.71 1.12 1.63
CA ARG A 105 -12.73 1.08 0.60
C ARG A 105 -12.37 0.11 -0.53
N ILE A 106 -11.10 0.05 -0.89
CA ILE A 106 -10.63 -0.91 -1.88
C ILE A 106 -10.88 -2.33 -1.38
N ALA A 107 -10.55 -2.60 -0.13
CA ALA A 107 -10.74 -3.93 0.45
C ALA A 107 -12.21 -4.34 0.47
N ILE A 108 -13.08 -3.43 0.88
CA ILE A 108 -14.51 -3.70 0.94
C ILE A 108 -15.05 -3.98 -0.46
N ASN A 109 -14.67 -3.15 -1.42
CA ASN A 109 -15.15 -3.33 -2.79
C ASN A 109 -14.60 -4.60 -3.42
N TYR A 110 -13.36 -4.96 -3.09
CA TYR A 110 -12.81 -6.21 -3.56
C TYR A 110 -13.61 -7.41 -3.04
N LEU A 111 -13.97 -7.39 -1.77
CA LEU A 111 -14.78 -8.46 -1.20
C LEU A 111 -16.16 -8.54 -1.85
N ILE A 112 -16.76 -7.39 -2.13
CA ILE A 112 -18.05 -7.35 -2.80
C ILE A 112 -17.96 -7.95 -4.20
N GLU A 113 -16.95 -7.57 -4.95
CA GLU A 113 -16.75 -8.09 -6.30
C GLU A 113 -16.48 -9.58 -6.29
N ASP A 114 -15.69 -10.05 -5.34
CA ASP A 114 -15.39 -11.47 -5.21
C ASP A 114 -16.64 -12.26 -4.89
N PHE A 115 -17.48 -11.75 -4.00
CA PHE A 115 -18.73 -12.41 -3.65
C PHE A 115 -19.69 -12.44 -4.83
N HIS A 116 -19.78 -11.36 -5.60
CA HIS A 116 -20.61 -11.31 -6.78
C HIS A 116 -20.15 -12.31 -7.84
N ALA A 117 -18.85 -12.46 -7.99
CA ALA A 117 -18.30 -13.34 -9.00
C ALA A 117 -18.36 -14.81 -8.62
N HIS A 118 -18.16 -15.12 -7.37
CA HIS A 118 -17.97 -16.51 -6.92
C HIS A 118 -18.99 -17.02 -5.91
N GLY A 119 -19.81 -16.13 -5.35
CA GLY A 119 -20.86 -16.54 -4.42
C GLY A 119 -20.34 -17.35 -3.25
N GLU A 120 -20.79 -18.58 -3.16
CA GLU A 120 -20.39 -19.45 -2.06
C GLU A 120 -18.93 -19.90 -2.14
N ASP A 121 -18.32 -19.76 -3.30
CA ASP A 121 -16.92 -20.09 -3.46
C ASP A 121 -16.01 -18.88 -3.22
N SER A 122 -16.60 -17.74 -2.89
CA SER A 122 -15.80 -16.54 -2.61
C SER A 122 -15.00 -16.69 -1.33
N VAL A 123 -13.95 -15.90 -1.23
CA VAL A 123 -13.13 -15.86 0.00
C VAL A 123 -13.99 -15.46 1.19
N LEU A 124 -14.87 -14.49 0.96
CA LEU A 124 -15.77 -14.01 2.01
C LEU A 124 -16.64 -15.13 2.55
N ALA A 125 -17.27 -15.89 1.66
CA ALA A 125 -18.15 -16.99 2.07
C ALA A 125 -17.39 -18.05 2.86
N LYS A 126 -16.21 -18.40 2.38
CA LYS A 126 -15.40 -19.41 3.06
C LYS A 126 -14.94 -18.96 4.44
N VAL A 127 -14.60 -17.70 4.59
CA VAL A 127 -14.20 -17.17 5.89
C VAL A 127 -15.39 -17.15 6.85
N ILE A 128 -16.57 -16.71 6.36
CA ILE A 128 -17.77 -16.69 7.19
C ILE A 128 -18.13 -18.09 7.65
N GLU A 129 -18.04 -19.07 6.75
CA GLU A 129 -18.28 -20.45 7.09
C GLU A 129 -17.32 -20.92 8.17
N ALA A 130 -16.03 -20.63 8.00
CA ALA A 130 -15.02 -21.01 8.99
C ALA A 130 -15.24 -20.37 10.35
N LEU A 131 -15.75 -19.13 10.36
CA LEU A 131 -16.01 -18.44 11.62
C LEU A 131 -17.22 -19.02 12.37
N ASN A 132 -18.09 -19.69 11.64
CA ASN A 132 -19.30 -20.25 12.24
C ASN A 132 -19.26 -21.78 12.37
N ALA A 133 -18.14 -22.35 12.07
CA ALA A 133 -18.00 -23.79 12.14
C ALA A 133 -17.89 -24.29 13.59
#